data_9565c0941d669130f0361db46d012899
#
_entry.id   9565c0941d669130f0361db46d012899
#
_cell.length_a   1.000
_cell.length_b   1.000
_cell.length_c   1.000
_cell.angle_alpha   90.00
_cell.angle_beta   90.00
_cell.angle_gamma   90.00
#
_symmetry.space_group_name_H-M   'P 1'
#
loop_
_entity.id
_entity.type
_entity.pdbx_description
1 polymer ?
#
loop_
_entity_poly.entity_id
_entity_poly.type
_entity_poly.pdbx_seq_one_letter_code
_entity_poly.pdbx_strand_id
1 'polypeptide(L)'
;MATSSQIAAAVARIDEAWNNAQARDGRFGNVLKNVSVHGVRGMSLDIELQWPVVAIAGTNGSGKTTLLQLCSAAYAKPESEVRSYKIGDWVRGALGNETPAILDDAKVGFGFWNSEPPIVIPYQRTETRWRYPRRNNPSRNVTFVGIASFAPRIERKDRLHVFRTQIALRGTEAFSASLLQSVSGVLGATYDEGNMNTVGLAQGTWEEHLPQVRRGQYTYGEPHMGAGEQKVIRLLQALELVPPKSLILLEEPEITLHPDAQRGLAWYLMSLSHRRGHQIIVATHSSDLFETLPQQARLLLVRRPSGTEVIPRAPKLAAARELSGFALANKVLVLVEDVSGKVFLSELLRRFARSLFDNCSIVPVGNTDDVYRLTATFRDGGCKAVGIRDPDIGDEPAAGIFSLPGNAAPESLLLDAKNIAACEATTLNGVSAAFDIARAAGHGKAGSALSKAIMPALASAMGLEPERLTDRLLEAWLRTHEDEARQFVLTIQQAVDN
;
A
#
# COMPACT_ATOMS: atom_id res chain seq x y z
N MET A 1 -20.74 -1.95 2.08
CA MET A 1 -19.31 -1.80 1.78
C MET A 1 -19.11 -1.53 0.31
N ALA A 2 -18.05 -0.83 -0.04
CA ALA A 2 -17.71 -0.57 -1.44
C ALA A 2 -17.42 -1.90 -2.16
N THR A 3 -18.06 -2.10 -3.31
CA THR A 3 -17.86 -3.30 -4.15
C THR A 3 -16.63 -3.16 -5.05
N SER A 4 -16.10 -4.28 -5.54
CA SER A 4 -14.99 -4.27 -6.51
C SER A 4 -15.31 -3.44 -7.76
N SER A 5 -16.55 -3.45 -8.23
CA SER A 5 -17.02 -2.63 -9.35
C SER A 5 -16.98 -1.13 -9.02
N GLN A 6 -17.35 -0.73 -7.80
CA GLN A 6 -17.29 0.67 -7.36
C GLN A 6 -15.83 1.15 -7.23
N ILE A 7 -14.93 0.29 -6.75
CA ILE A 7 -13.50 0.57 -6.66
C ILE A 7 -12.92 0.77 -8.07
N ALA A 8 -13.17 -0.17 -8.99
CA ALA A 8 -12.71 -0.08 -10.37
C ALA A 8 -13.24 1.19 -11.08
N ALA A 9 -14.50 1.53 -10.87
CA ALA A 9 -15.09 2.77 -11.41
C ALA A 9 -14.48 4.04 -10.82
N ALA A 10 -14.04 4.02 -9.55
CA ALA A 10 -13.34 5.15 -8.94
C ALA A 10 -11.94 5.34 -9.54
N VAL A 11 -11.21 4.24 -9.75
CA VAL A 11 -9.89 4.25 -10.42
C VAL A 11 -10.03 4.80 -11.84
N ALA A 12 -10.94 4.26 -12.65
CA ALA A 12 -11.13 4.68 -14.04
C ALA A 12 -11.44 6.18 -14.19
N ARG A 13 -12.29 6.73 -13.31
CA ARG A 13 -12.63 8.17 -13.30
C ARG A 13 -11.43 9.06 -12.97
N ILE A 14 -10.57 8.61 -12.07
CA ILE A 14 -9.34 9.34 -11.76
C ILE A 14 -8.37 9.25 -12.93
N ASP A 15 -8.17 8.06 -13.51
CA ASP A 15 -7.25 7.86 -14.63
C ASP A 15 -7.63 8.73 -15.85
N GLU A 16 -8.92 8.82 -16.16
CA GLU A 16 -9.42 9.71 -17.22
C GLU A 16 -9.04 11.17 -16.97
N ALA A 17 -9.20 11.65 -15.74
CA ALA A 17 -8.88 13.04 -15.39
C ALA A 17 -7.37 13.27 -15.21
N TRP A 18 -6.61 12.24 -14.78
CA TRP A 18 -5.19 12.37 -14.44
C TRP A 18 -4.26 12.26 -15.64
N ASN A 19 -4.56 11.36 -16.58
CA ASN A 19 -3.71 11.09 -17.74
C ASN A 19 -3.73 12.21 -18.80
N ASN A 20 -4.71 13.09 -18.77
CA ASN A 20 -4.76 14.28 -19.61
C ASN A 20 -4.28 15.49 -18.81
N ALA A 21 -3.22 16.18 -19.28
CA ALA A 21 -2.61 17.30 -18.57
C ALA A 21 -3.62 18.44 -18.30
N GLN A 22 -4.41 18.84 -19.28
CA GLN A 22 -5.40 19.92 -19.13
C GLN A 22 -6.53 19.53 -18.15
N ALA A 23 -7.01 18.28 -18.23
CA ALA A 23 -8.02 17.76 -17.31
C ALA A 23 -7.47 17.65 -15.88
N ARG A 24 -6.23 17.18 -15.71
CA ARG A 24 -5.54 17.12 -14.43
C ARG A 24 -5.42 18.50 -13.80
N ASP A 25 -4.91 19.48 -14.54
CA ASP A 25 -4.69 20.83 -14.05
C ASP A 25 -6.02 21.52 -13.71
N GLY A 26 -7.03 21.32 -14.54
CA GLY A 26 -8.38 21.82 -14.29
C GLY A 26 -9.03 21.21 -13.04
N ARG A 27 -8.86 19.90 -12.84
CA ARG A 27 -9.47 19.16 -11.73
C ARG A 27 -8.71 19.32 -10.42
N PHE A 28 -7.41 19.08 -10.45
CA PHE A 28 -6.59 18.97 -9.23
C PHE A 28 -5.77 20.24 -8.94
N GLY A 29 -5.60 21.13 -9.91
CA GLY A 29 -4.76 22.31 -9.78
C GLY A 29 -3.27 21.97 -9.78
N ASN A 30 -2.45 22.85 -9.20
CA ASN A 30 -1.01 22.63 -9.11
C ASN A 30 -0.66 21.61 -8.02
N VAL A 31 -0.51 20.33 -8.40
CA VAL A 31 -0.25 19.21 -7.51
C VAL A 31 1.24 18.90 -7.39
N LEU A 32 1.64 18.43 -6.22
CA LEU A 32 2.99 17.98 -5.92
C LEU A 32 3.31 16.76 -6.78
N LYS A 33 4.42 16.82 -7.53
CA LYS A 33 4.90 15.77 -8.41
C LYS A 33 6.05 15.00 -7.77
N ASN A 34 7.07 15.73 -7.32
CA ASN A 34 8.31 15.15 -6.79
C ASN A 34 8.63 15.72 -5.41
N VAL A 35 9.16 14.86 -4.56
CA VAL A 35 9.77 15.26 -3.29
C VAL A 35 11.16 14.65 -3.22
N SER A 36 12.18 15.51 -3.10
CA SER A 36 13.54 15.09 -2.86
C SER A 36 13.94 15.44 -1.42
N VAL A 37 14.56 14.49 -0.74
CA VAL A 37 15.03 14.66 0.65
C VAL A 37 16.49 14.23 0.70
N HIS A 38 17.33 15.06 1.25
CA HIS A 38 18.72 14.73 1.52
C HIS A 38 19.12 15.12 2.94
N GLY A 39 19.72 14.19 3.66
CA GLY A 39 20.30 14.43 4.96
C GLY A 39 19.33 14.74 6.12
N VAL A 40 18.08 14.28 6.03
CA VAL A 40 17.06 14.51 7.07
C VAL A 40 16.72 13.19 7.76
N ARG A 41 16.99 13.08 9.06
CA ARG A 41 16.70 11.89 9.88
C ARG A 41 17.22 10.58 9.26
N GLY A 42 18.41 10.65 8.63
CA GLY A 42 19.02 9.54 7.92
C GLY A 42 18.32 9.16 6.63
N MET A 43 17.49 10.04 6.07
CA MET A 43 16.84 9.86 4.78
C MET A 43 17.60 10.61 3.69
N SER A 44 17.84 9.94 2.58
CA SER A 44 18.22 10.52 1.29
C SER A 44 17.47 9.76 0.22
N LEU A 45 16.48 10.39 -0.38
CA LEU A 45 15.57 9.75 -1.34
C LEU A 45 14.89 10.77 -2.24
N ASP A 46 14.47 10.29 -3.41
CA ASP A 46 13.61 11.01 -4.34
C ASP A 46 12.35 10.19 -4.60
N ILE A 47 11.19 10.82 -4.50
CA ILE A 47 9.91 10.18 -4.81
C ILE A 47 9.19 10.94 -5.92
N GLU A 48 8.48 10.19 -6.76
CA GLU A 48 7.53 10.72 -7.73
C GLU A 48 6.12 10.28 -7.37
N LEU A 49 5.20 11.25 -7.28
CA LEU A 49 3.79 11.04 -7.00
C LEU A 49 3.03 10.95 -8.34
N GLN A 50 2.87 9.73 -8.82
CA GLN A 50 2.32 9.46 -10.17
C GLN A 50 0.79 9.45 -10.22
N TRP A 51 0.11 9.63 -9.09
CA TRP A 51 -1.35 9.58 -8.97
C TRP A 51 -1.84 10.52 -7.87
N PRO A 52 -3.10 10.99 -7.89
CA PRO A 52 -3.56 11.98 -6.91
C PRO A 52 -3.82 11.39 -5.52
N VAL A 53 -4.02 10.08 -5.39
CA VAL A 53 -4.14 9.39 -4.09
C VAL A 53 -3.01 8.38 -3.97
N VAL A 54 -2.02 8.64 -3.14
CA VAL A 54 -0.83 7.78 -3.00
C VAL A 54 -0.78 7.18 -1.60
N ALA A 55 -0.57 5.87 -1.53
CA ALA A 55 -0.26 5.18 -0.28
C ALA A 55 1.23 4.89 -0.17
N ILE A 56 1.80 5.23 0.99
CA ILE A 56 3.18 4.99 1.34
C ILE A 56 3.22 3.93 2.44
N ALA A 57 3.73 2.74 2.10
CA ALA A 57 3.94 1.65 3.04
C ALA A 57 5.43 1.53 3.42
N GLY A 58 5.74 0.71 4.41
CA GLY A 58 7.10 0.43 4.87
C GLY A 58 7.14 0.02 6.33
N THR A 59 8.26 -0.51 6.79
CA THR A 59 8.47 -0.89 8.20
C THR A 59 8.50 0.33 9.13
N ASN A 60 8.41 0.07 10.44
CA ASN A 60 8.60 1.13 11.43
C ASN A 60 10.01 1.73 11.27
N GLY A 61 10.10 3.06 11.35
CA GLY A 61 11.37 3.76 11.17
C GLY A 61 11.83 3.93 9.71
N SER A 62 11.06 3.48 8.70
CA SER A 62 11.40 3.69 7.28
C SER A 62 11.28 5.14 6.81
N GLY A 63 10.65 6.03 7.60
CA GLY A 63 10.55 7.46 7.28
C GLY A 63 9.19 7.92 6.77
N LYS A 64 8.14 7.09 6.77
CA LYS A 64 6.79 7.44 6.29
C LYS A 64 6.25 8.73 6.92
N THR A 65 6.22 8.80 8.25
CA THR A 65 5.80 10.00 8.99
C THR A 65 6.63 11.22 8.63
N THR A 66 7.96 11.06 8.58
CA THR A 66 8.87 12.15 8.21
C THR A 66 8.56 12.66 6.80
N LEU A 67 8.32 11.76 5.85
CA LEU A 67 7.98 12.13 4.48
C LEU A 67 6.65 12.91 4.41
N LEU A 68 5.59 12.44 5.11
CA LEU A 68 4.34 13.19 5.21
C LEU A 68 4.54 14.58 5.82
N GLN A 69 5.31 14.66 6.91
CA GLN A 69 5.65 15.92 7.57
C GLN A 69 6.36 16.89 6.62
N LEU A 70 7.32 16.39 5.83
CA LEU A 70 8.00 17.21 4.82
C LEU A 70 7.05 17.64 3.69
N CYS A 71 6.19 16.75 3.19
CA CYS A 71 5.17 17.09 2.20
C CYS A 71 4.24 18.22 2.65
N SER A 72 3.96 18.33 3.96
CA SER A 72 3.10 19.40 4.49
C SER A 72 3.68 20.80 4.25
N ALA A 73 5.00 20.92 4.12
CA ALA A 73 5.70 22.17 3.89
C ALA A 73 5.87 22.53 2.40
N ALA A 74 5.29 21.73 1.49
CA ALA A 74 5.45 21.93 0.04
C ALA A 74 4.75 23.20 -0.47
N TYR A 75 3.72 23.67 0.21
CA TYR A 75 2.89 24.79 -0.23
C TYR A 75 2.93 25.98 0.71
N ALA A 76 2.81 27.17 0.13
CA ALA A 76 2.44 28.35 0.89
C ALA A 76 0.94 28.28 1.25
N LYS A 77 0.59 28.78 2.44
CA LYS A 77 -0.83 28.87 2.83
C LYS A 77 -1.56 29.90 1.98
N PRO A 78 -2.84 29.67 1.63
CA PRO A 78 -3.71 30.72 1.12
C PRO A 78 -3.93 31.83 2.16
N GLU A 79 -4.27 33.03 1.72
CA GLU A 79 -4.55 34.17 2.63
C GLU A 79 -5.71 33.89 3.59
N SER A 80 -6.69 33.10 3.15
CA SER A 80 -7.84 32.67 3.95
C SER A 80 -7.51 31.71 5.11
N GLU A 81 -6.30 31.15 5.13
CA GLU A 81 -5.94 30.10 6.09
C GLU A 81 -5.06 30.64 7.22
N VAL A 82 -5.33 30.18 8.44
CA VAL A 82 -4.52 30.52 9.61
C VAL A 82 -3.27 29.67 9.71
N ARG A 83 -3.37 28.37 9.33
CA ARG A 83 -2.31 27.38 9.53
C ARG A 83 -1.38 27.30 8.32
N SER A 84 -0.08 27.34 8.59
CA SER A 84 0.95 26.98 7.61
C SER A 84 1.89 25.96 8.24
N TYR A 85 2.46 25.09 7.41
CA TYR A 85 3.47 24.13 7.84
C TYR A 85 4.82 24.54 7.26
N LYS A 86 5.87 24.44 8.10
CA LYS A 86 7.25 24.64 7.68
C LYS A 86 8.06 23.40 8.06
N ILE A 87 9.14 23.14 7.32
CA ILE A 87 10.04 22.01 7.63
C ILE A 87 10.52 22.08 9.08
N GLY A 88 10.85 23.29 9.57
CA GLY A 88 11.29 23.53 10.94
C GLY A 88 10.26 23.22 12.03
N ASP A 89 8.98 23.12 11.71
CA ASP A 89 7.95 22.71 12.68
C ASP A 89 8.10 21.24 13.06
N TRP A 90 8.58 20.43 12.13
CA TRP A 90 8.73 18.99 12.27
C TRP A 90 10.18 18.55 12.53
N VAL A 91 11.12 19.18 11.83
CA VAL A 91 12.53 18.83 11.86
C VAL A 91 13.29 19.96 12.54
N ARG A 92 13.34 19.87 13.87
CA ARG A 92 14.03 20.83 14.72
C ARG A 92 15.45 20.37 15.00
N GLY A 93 16.33 21.33 15.30
CA GLY A 93 17.63 21.04 15.87
C GLY A 93 17.51 20.33 17.22
N ALA A 94 18.53 19.60 17.59
CA ALA A 94 18.59 18.88 18.85
C ALA A 94 18.45 19.80 20.08
N LEU A 95 17.89 19.25 21.13
CA LEU A 95 17.85 19.91 22.44
C LEU A 95 19.07 19.46 23.26
N GLY A 96 19.78 20.42 23.85
CA GLY A 96 20.91 20.13 24.77
C GLY A 96 22.07 19.39 24.10
N ASN A 97 22.32 18.14 24.49
CA ASN A 97 23.43 17.31 24.06
C ASN A 97 23.11 16.32 22.91
N GLU A 98 21.94 16.45 22.29
CA GLU A 98 21.57 15.59 21.18
C GLU A 98 22.27 16.02 19.89
N THR A 99 22.69 15.06 19.08
CA THR A 99 23.17 15.32 17.72
C THR A 99 21.97 15.55 16.81
N PRO A 100 21.90 16.67 16.06
CA PRO A 100 20.81 16.90 15.12
C PRO A 100 20.70 15.75 14.12
N ALA A 101 19.50 15.25 13.90
CA ALA A 101 19.23 14.28 12.86
C ALA A 101 19.14 14.96 11.47
N ILE A 102 19.98 15.96 11.23
CA ILE A 102 20.03 16.81 10.04
C ILE A 102 21.51 16.95 9.66
N LEU A 103 21.88 16.59 8.44
CA LEU A 103 23.21 16.81 7.91
C LEU A 103 23.44 18.30 7.60
N ASP A 104 24.70 18.72 7.51
CA ASP A 104 25.07 20.11 7.26
C ASP A 104 24.64 20.59 5.87
N ASP A 105 24.60 19.69 4.90
CA ASP A 105 24.19 19.89 3.52
C ASP A 105 22.74 19.45 3.25
N ALA A 106 21.96 19.23 4.30
CA ALA A 106 20.59 18.78 4.17
C ALA A 106 19.75 19.73 3.31
N LYS A 107 18.90 19.15 2.49
CA LYS A 107 17.99 19.90 1.63
C LYS A 107 16.71 19.11 1.37
N VAL A 108 15.62 19.84 1.17
CA VAL A 108 14.31 19.29 0.74
C VAL A 108 13.88 20.01 -0.51
N GLY A 109 13.51 19.25 -1.55
CA GLY A 109 13.03 19.78 -2.82
C GLY A 109 11.60 19.37 -3.10
N PHE A 110 10.86 20.27 -3.75
CA PHE A 110 9.46 20.06 -4.18
C PHE A 110 9.31 20.41 -5.65
N GLY A 111 8.92 19.44 -6.46
CA GLY A 111 8.52 19.64 -7.87
C GLY A 111 7.01 19.53 -8.01
N PHE A 112 6.44 20.30 -8.95
CA PHE A 112 5.00 20.35 -9.19
C PHE A 112 4.71 20.05 -10.65
N TRP A 113 3.51 19.52 -10.93
CA TRP A 113 3.15 19.15 -12.31
C TRP A 113 3.07 20.37 -13.26
N ASN A 114 2.74 21.55 -12.74
CA ASN A 114 2.47 22.75 -13.53
C ASN A 114 3.50 23.86 -13.30
N SER A 115 4.60 23.59 -12.60
CA SER A 115 5.59 24.61 -12.26
C SER A 115 7.00 24.04 -12.34
N GLU A 116 7.86 24.68 -13.13
CA GLU A 116 9.29 24.41 -13.19
C GLU A 116 10.08 25.70 -12.96
N PRO A 117 11.27 25.65 -12.40
CA PRO A 117 11.98 24.50 -11.82
C PRO A 117 11.46 24.12 -10.42
N PRO A 118 11.90 22.96 -9.87
CA PRO A 118 11.56 22.56 -8.50
C PRO A 118 12.09 23.57 -7.47
N ILE A 119 11.39 23.68 -6.35
CA ILE A 119 11.78 24.54 -5.24
C ILE A 119 12.64 23.73 -4.27
N VAL A 120 13.86 24.19 -4.01
CA VAL A 120 14.79 23.53 -3.07
C VAL A 120 14.98 24.41 -1.85
N ILE A 121 14.81 23.81 -0.67
CA ILE A 121 14.92 24.46 0.64
C ILE A 121 16.13 23.82 1.37
N PRO A 122 17.31 24.48 1.35
CA PRO A 122 18.49 23.99 2.06
C PRO A 122 18.40 24.31 3.55
N TYR A 123 19.02 23.46 4.35
CA TYR A 123 19.31 23.73 5.76
C TYR A 123 20.57 24.58 5.89
N GLN A 124 20.53 25.61 6.73
CA GLN A 124 21.65 26.47 7.00
C GLN A 124 22.12 26.27 8.44
N ARG A 125 23.16 25.48 8.63
CA ARG A 125 23.68 25.11 9.96
C ARG A 125 24.09 26.30 10.81
N THR A 126 24.77 27.30 10.22
CA THR A 126 25.22 28.50 10.93
C THR A 126 24.10 29.30 11.56
N GLU A 127 22.90 29.22 11.00
CA GLU A 127 21.71 29.92 11.49
C GLU A 127 20.68 28.93 12.08
N THR A 128 20.98 27.61 12.08
CA THR A 128 20.11 26.53 12.56
C THR A 128 18.69 26.57 12.02
N ARG A 129 18.54 26.98 10.76
CA ARG A 129 17.24 27.16 10.12
C ARG A 129 17.20 26.67 8.68
N TRP A 130 15.98 26.40 8.21
CA TRP A 130 15.68 26.10 6.81
C TRP A 130 15.54 27.39 6.02
N ARG A 131 16.29 27.55 4.93
CA ARG A 131 16.31 28.77 4.11
C ARG A 131 15.35 28.65 2.96
N TYR A 132 14.16 29.22 3.12
CA TYR A 132 13.17 29.29 2.05
C TYR A 132 13.63 30.25 0.95
N PRO A 133 13.50 29.88 -0.34
CA PRO A 133 13.85 30.78 -1.45
C PRO A 133 12.92 32.01 -1.46
N ARG A 134 13.38 33.08 -2.11
CA ARG A 134 12.56 34.30 -2.28
C ARG A 134 11.31 34.06 -3.14
N ARG A 135 11.35 33.09 -4.05
CA ARG A 135 10.19 32.67 -4.82
C ARG A 135 9.26 31.87 -3.90
N ASN A 136 8.03 32.34 -3.77
CA ASN A 136 7.04 31.64 -2.96
C ASN A 136 6.67 30.26 -3.56
N ASN A 137 6.49 29.28 -2.69
CA ASN A 137 5.85 28.03 -3.07
C ASN A 137 4.44 28.33 -3.63
N PRO A 138 3.90 27.46 -4.52
CA PRO A 138 2.51 27.57 -4.92
C PRO A 138 1.58 27.61 -3.71
N SER A 139 0.50 28.41 -3.79
CA SER A 139 -0.47 28.50 -2.71
C SER A 139 -1.48 27.35 -2.80
N ARG A 140 -1.65 26.62 -1.70
CA ARG A 140 -2.61 25.50 -1.59
C ARG A 140 -2.90 25.20 -0.11
N ASN A 141 -4.16 24.85 0.19
CA ASN A 141 -4.51 24.34 1.52
C ASN A 141 -3.83 23.01 1.78
N VAL A 142 -3.29 22.85 2.99
CA VAL A 142 -2.70 21.60 3.45
C VAL A 142 -3.37 21.18 4.75
N THR A 143 -3.91 19.98 4.77
CA THR A 143 -4.52 19.36 5.96
C THR A 143 -3.70 18.14 6.35
N PHE A 144 -3.17 18.14 7.57
CA PHE A 144 -2.45 17.01 8.14
C PHE A 144 -3.30 16.38 9.25
N VAL A 145 -3.59 15.09 9.10
CA VAL A 145 -4.38 14.31 10.07
C VAL A 145 -3.48 13.20 10.60
N GLY A 146 -2.96 13.40 11.80
CA GLY A 146 -2.07 12.45 12.47
C GLY A 146 -2.84 11.43 13.33
N ILE A 147 -2.10 10.44 13.83
CA ILE A 147 -2.64 9.34 14.66
C ILE A 147 -3.41 9.87 15.89
N ALA A 148 -2.93 10.92 16.53
CA ALA A 148 -3.57 11.51 17.71
C ALA A 148 -5.00 12.02 17.46
N SER A 149 -5.36 12.34 16.21
CA SER A 149 -6.70 12.77 15.83
C SER A 149 -7.74 11.64 15.95
N PHE A 150 -7.30 10.40 16.09
CA PHE A 150 -8.12 9.20 16.07
C PHE A 150 -8.23 8.48 17.43
N ALA A 151 -7.59 8.99 18.48
CA ALA A 151 -7.69 8.37 19.80
C ALA A 151 -9.13 8.42 20.31
N PRO A 152 -9.73 7.29 20.72
CA PRO A 152 -11.08 7.25 21.26
C PRO A 152 -11.24 8.17 22.45
N ARG A 153 -12.38 8.85 22.56
CA ARG A 153 -12.62 9.83 23.63
C ARG A 153 -12.59 9.21 25.01
N ILE A 154 -13.07 7.97 25.14
CA ILE A 154 -13.09 7.27 26.40
C ILE A 154 -11.70 7.15 27.04
N GLU A 155 -10.67 7.08 26.23
CA GLU A 155 -9.27 7.04 26.69
C GLU A 155 -8.75 8.42 27.13
N ARG A 156 -9.38 9.51 26.66
CA ARG A 156 -8.95 10.88 26.94
C ARG A 156 -9.46 11.43 28.29
N LYS A 157 -10.33 10.70 29.00
CA LYS A 157 -11.01 11.16 30.25
C LYS A 157 -11.56 12.58 30.09
N ASP A 158 -12.31 12.80 29.02
CA ASP A 158 -12.66 14.14 28.63
C ASP A 158 -13.85 14.69 29.47
N ARG A 159 -14.10 16.01 29.36
CA ARG A 159 -15.10 16.74 30.14
C ARG A 159 -16.52 16.23 29.99
N LEU A 160 -16.86 15.58 28.86
CA LEU A 160 -18.17 14.99 28.63
C LEU A 160 -18.52 13.91 29.64
N HIS A 161 -17.54 13.16 30.12
CA HIS A 161 -17.75 12.12 31.13
C HIS A 161 -17.99 12.73 32.54
N VAL A 162 -17.33 13.85 32.82
CA VAL A 162 -17.37 14.50 34.14
C VAL A 162 -18.60 15.40 34.31
N PHE A 163 -19.10 16.03 33.22
CA PHE A 163 -20.12 17.07 33.27
C PHE A 163 -21.47 16.68 32.64
N ARG A 164 -21.85 15.40 32.65
CA ARG A 164 -23.09 14.88 32.02
C ARG A 164 -24.34 15.73 32.24
N THR A 165 -24.56 16.22 33.43
CA THR A 165 -25.77 16.97 33.81
C THR A 165 -25.73 18.46 33.49
N GLN A 166 -24.57 18.97 33.09
CA GLN A 166 -24.33 20.38 32.78
C GLN A 166 -24.16 20.65 31.29
N ILE A 167 -24.25 19.61 30.46
CA ILE A 167 -24.09 19.70 29.00
C ILE A 167 -25.44 20.06 28.37
N ALA A 168 -25.43 21.14 27.59
CA ALA A 168 -26.58 21.59 26.81
C ALA A 168 -26.30 21.42 25.31
N LEU A 169 -27.36 21.03 24.57
CA LEU A 169 -27.33 21.04 23.11
C LEU A 169 -27.43 22.50 22.64
N ARG A 170 -26.45 22.99 21.87
CA ARG A 170 -26.40 24.35 21.35
C ARG A 170 -26.76 24.45 19.88
N GLY A 171 -26.58 23.36 19.14
CA GLY A 171 -26.93 23.30 17.72
C GLY A 171 -26.85 21.88 17.18
N THR A 172 -27.54 21.68 16.06
CA THR A 172 -27.53 20.40 15.34
C THR A 172 -27.42 20.70 13.84
N GLU A 173 -26.44 20.08 13.19
CA GLU A 173 -26.22 20.14 11.75
C GLU A 173 -26.40 18.75 11.16
N ALA A 174 -27.31 18.61 10.19
CA ALA A 174 -27.56 17.34 9.54
C ALA A 174 -26.42 16.95 8.60
N PHE A 175 -26.05 15.70 8.57
CA PHE A 175 -25.14 15.17 7.58
C PHE A 175 -25.76 15.20 6.18
N SER A 176 -24.97 15.55 5.18
CA SER A 176 -25.41 15.46 3.79
C SER A 176 -25.69 14.00 3.40
N ALA A 177 -26.59 13.80 2.44
CA ALA A 177 -26.86 12.47 1.91
C ALA A 177 -25.59 11.81 1.34
N SER A 178 -24.68 12.59 0.75
CA SER A 178 -23.41 12.12 0.23
C SER A 178 -22.45 11.63 1.33
N LEU A 179 -22.44 12.31 2.49
CA LEU A 179 -21.66 11.89 3.64
C LEU A 179 -22.20 10.58 4.23
N LEU A 180 -23.53 10.47 4.42
CA LEU A 180 -24.16 9.25 4.90
C LEU A 180 -23.93 8.06 3.98
N GLN A 181 -24.02 8.27 2.66
CA GLN A 181 -23.70 7.25 1.66
C GLN A 181 -22.23 6.81 1.74
N SER A 182 -21.32 7.75 1.95
CA SER A 182 -19.89 7.46 2.11
C SER A 182 -19.61 6.68 3.39
N VAL A 183 -20.19 7.09 4.52
CA VAL A 183 -20.10 6.36 5.81
C VAL A 183 -20.63 4.94 5.65
N SER A 184 -21.78 4.77 5.01
CA SER A 184 -22.38 3.46 4.74
C SER A 184 -21.50 2.60 3.84
N GLY A 185 -20.88 3.21 2.82
CA GLY A 185 -19.96 2.54 1.89
C GLY A 185 -18.67 2.06 2.57
N VAL A 186 -18.15 2.82 3.51
CA VAL A 186 -16.94 2.46 4.27
C VAL A 186 -17.26 1.39 5.33
N LEU A 187 -18.28 1.60 6.15
CA LEU A 187 -18.58 0.72 7.29
C LEU A 187 -19.41 -0.52 6.93
N GLY A 188 -19.98 -0.55 5.71
CA GLY A 188 -20.83 -1.66 5.28
C GLY A 188 -22.16 -1.76 6.04
N ALA A 189 -22.61 -0.66 6.63
CA ALA A 189 -23.85 -0.57 7.38
C ALA A 189 -24.70 0.58 6.85
N THR A 190 -26.03 0.41 6.83
CA THR A 190 -26.93 1.48 6.38
C THR A 190 -27.19 2.46 7.52
N TYR A 191 -27.03 3.75 7.23
CA TYR A 191 -27.34 4.86 8.12
C TYR A 191 -28.48 5.67 7.49
N ASP A 192 -29.59 5.80 8.20
CA ASP A 192 -30.79 6.49 7.71
C ASP A 192 -30.67 8.00 7.90
N GLU A 193 -30.10 8.42 9.02
CA GLU A 193 -29.85 9.81 9.36
C GLU A 193 -28.54 9.96 10.12
N GLY A 194 -27.99 11.15 10.08
CA GLY A 194 -26.84 11.53 10.88
C GLY A 194 -26.80 13.02 11.13
N ASN A 195 -26.31 13.39 12.27
CA ASN A 195 -26.19 14.77 12.70
C ASN A 195 -24.86 15.00 13.41
N MET A 196 -24.36 16.21 13.32
CA MET A 196 -23.33 16.73 14.21
C MET A 196 -23.98 17.66 15.23
N ASN A 197 -23.96 17.24 16.48
CA ASN A 197 -24.51 18.02 17.59
C ASN A 197 -23.39 18.87 18.20
N THR A 198 -23.56 20.18 18.23
CA THR A 198 -22.72 21.08 19.02
C THR A 198 -23.24 21.09 20.46
N VAL A 199 -22.41 20.64 21.38
CA VAL A 199 -22.72 20.62 22.80
C VAL A 199 -21.75 21.52 23.56
N GLY A 200 -22.22 22.09 24.67
CA GLY A 200 -21.40 22.95 25.49
C GLY A 200 -21.86 22.94 26.94
N LEU A 201 -21.11 23.53 27.86
CA LEU A 201 -21.58 23.76 29.22
C LEU A 201 -22.68 24.82 29.21
N ALA A 202 -23.68 24.68 30.07
CA ALA A 202 -24.74 25.67 30.19
C ALA A 202 -24.20 27.09 30.46
N GLN A 203 -23.10 27.17 31.23
CA GLN A 203 -22.34 28.39 31.44
C GLN A 203 -20.87 28.16 31.03
N GLY A 204 -20.34 29.01 30.16
CA GLY A 204 -18.96 28.95 29.67
C GLY A 204 -18.83 28.91 28.13
N THR A 205 -17.60 28.98 27.67
CA THR A 205 -17.24 29.03 26.24
C THR A 205 -16.84 27.68 25.63
N TRP A 206 -16.79 26.64 26.46
CA TRP A 206 -16.42 25.31 25.96
C TRP A 206 -17.52 24.74 25.06
N GLU A 207 -17.13 24.31 23.92
CA GLU A 207 -17.98 23.63 22.93
C GLU A 207 -17.31 22.39 22.37
N GLU A 208 -18.09 21.40 22.00
CA GLU A 208 -17.65 20.17 21.40
C GLU A 208 -18.66 19.68 20.36
N HIS A 209 -18.17 19.01 19.33
CA HIS A 209 -18.99 18.46 18.27
C HIS A 209 -19.11 16.94 18.40
N LEU A 210 -20.35 16.45 18.56
CA LEU A 210 -20.64 15.03 18.79
C LEU A 210 -21.50 14.47 17.66
N PRO A 211 -21.02 13.46 16.93
CA PRO A 211 -21.83 12.77 15.95
C PRO A 211 -22.96 11.96 16.62
N GLN A 212 -24.10 11.97 15.98
CA GLN A 212 -25.25 11.13 16.29
C GLN A 212 -25.78 10.54 14.99
N VAL A 213 -26.14 9.27 15.01
CA VAL A 213 -26.67 8.56 13.83
C VAL A 213 -27.91 7.76 14.16
N ARG A 214 -28.74 7.51 13.13
CA ARG A 214 -29.88 6.61 13.21
C ARG A 214 -29.68 5.41 12.29
N ARG A 215 -29.95 4.21 12.85
CA ARG A 215 -29.95 2.93 12.12
C ARG A 215 -31.24 2.18 12.46
N GLY A 216 -32.18 2.13 11.52
CA GLY A 216 -33.49 1.58 11.76
C GLY A 216 -34.23 2.32 12.89
N GLN A 217 -34.58 1.62 13.93
CA GLN A 217 -35.27 2.20 15.10
C GLN A 217 -34.34 2.82 16.15
N TYR A 218 -33.02 2.67 16.02
CA TYR A 218 -32.07 3.13 17.04
C TYR A 218 -31.37 4.44 16.61
N THR A 219 -31.47 5.43 17.50
CA THR A 219 -30.72 6.68 17.43
C THR A 219 -29.71 6.72 18.56
N TYR A 220 -28.44 6.87 18.24
CA TYR A 220 -27.37 6.85 19.24
C TYR A 220 -26.23 7.80 18.86
N GLY A 221 -25.58 8.31 19.88
CA GLY A 221 -24.43 9.20 19.75
C GLY A 221 -23.11 8.50 20.00
N GLU A 222 -22.02 9.26 19.87
CA GLU A 222 -20.64 8.82 19.96
C GLU A 222 -20.33 7.88 21.16
N PRO A 223 -20.85 8.09 22.39
CA PRO A 223 -20.55 7.18 23.50
C PRO A 223 -21.02 5.73 23.30
N HIS A 224 -21.95 5.50 22.38
CA HIS A 224 -22.51 4.18 22.04
C HIS A 224 -22.00 3.63 20.70
N MET A 225 -21.10 4.35 20.04
CA MET A 225 -20.45 3.91 18.79
C MET A 225 -19.21 3.10 19.10
N GLY A 226 -18.94 2.09 18.28
CA GLY A 226 -17.65 1.41 18.29
C GLY A 226 -16.52 2.36 17.84
N ALA A 227 -15.29 2.12 18.29
CA ALA A 227 -14.14 2.98 17.98
C ALA A 227 -13.94 3.20 16.47
N GLY A 228 -14.09 2.16 15.65
CA GLY A 228 -14.01 2.27 14.19
C GLY A 228 -15.13 3.12 13.58
N GLU A 229 -16.36 3.01 14.10
CA GLU A 229 -17.51 3.79 13.66
C GLU A 229 -17.33 5.28 13.97
N GLN A 230 -16.94 5.61 15.21
CA GLN A 230 -16.62 6.99 15.62
C GLN A 230 -15.56 7.60 14.71
N LYS A 231 -14.49 6.85 14.50
CA LYS A 231 -13.36 7.30 13.67
C LYS A 231 -13.78 7.59 12.24
N VAL A 232 -14.48 6.66 11.60
CA VAL A 232 -14.93 6.84 10.20
C VAL A 232 -15.82 8.07 10.08
N ILE A 233 -16.84 8.20 10.92
CA ILE A 233 -17.76 9.34 10.85
C ILE A 233 -17.00 10.67 11.02
N ARG A 234 -16.15 10.77 12.05
CA ARG A 234 -15.36 11.98 12.28
C ARG A 234 -14.36 12.28 11.17
N LEU A 235 -13.67 11.25 10.68
CA LEU A 235 -12.69 11.41 9.59
C LEU A 235 -13.38 11.88 8.32
N LEU A 236 -14.43 11.18 7.89
CA LEU A 236 -15.12 11.53 6.64
C LEU A 236 -15.73 12.95 6.72
N GLN A 237 -16.35 13.29 7.84
CA GLN A 237 -16.88 14.63 8.04
C GLN A 237 -15.79 15.69 7.98
N ALA A 238 -14.67 15.49 8.67
CA ALA A 238 -13.55 16.43 8.65
C ALA A 238 -12.99 16.60 7.23
N LEU A 239 -12.89 15.51 6.46
CA LEU A 239 -12.40 15.55 5.08
C LEU A 239 -13.37 16.22 4.11
N GLU A 240 -14.69 16.10 4.32
CA GLU A 240 -15.70 16.84 3.50
C GLU A 240 -15.65 18.33 3.72
N LEU A 241 -15.21 18.81 4.88
CA LEU A 241 -15.06 20.24 5.19
C LEU A 241 -13.77 20.86 4.65
N VAL A 242 -12.79 20.03 4.23
CA VAL A 242 -11.54 20.53 3.66
C VAL A 242 -11.83 21.32 2.36
N PRO A 243 -11.26 22.53 2.16
CA PRO A 243 -11.45 23.31 0.94
C PRO A 243 -11.05 22.52 -0.32
N PRO A 244 -11.75 22.67 -1.46
CA PRO A 244 -11.43 21.97 -2.70
C PRO A 244 -9.97 22.17 -3.13
N LYS A 245 -9.42 21.22 -3.87
CA LYS A 245 -8.05 21.24 -4.40
C LYS A 245 -6.98 21.37 -3.31
N SER A 246 -7.18 20.77 -2.13
CA SER A 246 -6.21 20.76 -1.03
C SER A 246 -5.24 19.58 -1.15
N LEU A 247 -4.08 19.68 -0.50
CA LEU A 247 -3.24 18.53 -0.15
C LEU A 247 -3.71 17.97 1.20
N ILE A 248 -4.06 16.70 1.23
CA ILE A 248 -4.48 15.98 2.44
C ILE A 248 -3.42 14.92 2.77
N LEU A 249 -2.91 14.96 3.98
CA LEU A 249 -1.89 14.05 4.50
C LEU A 249 -2.48 13.25 5.66
N LEU A 250 -2.56 11.94 5.49
CA LEU A 250 -3.17 11.04 6.47
C LEU A 250 -2.13 10.08 7.02
N GLU A 251 -2.00 10.03 8.34
CA GLU A 251 -1.12 9.10 9.04
C GLU A 251 -1.95 8.00 9.70
N GLU A 252 -1.79 6.75 9.21
CA GLU A 252 -2.44 5.54 9.72
C GLU A 252 -3.98 5.69 9.87
N PRO A 253 -4.69 6.16 8.86
CA PRO A 253 -6.12 6.39 8.98
C PRO A 253 -6.93 5.10 9.21
N GLU A 254 -6.35 3.96 8.96
CA GLU A 254 -6.96 2.65 9.09
C GLU A 254 -6.95 2.04 10.49
N ILE A 255 -6.19 2.59 11.44
CA ILE A 255 -6.12 2.06 12.82
C ILE A 255 -7.55 1.89 13.37
N THR A 256 -7.84 0.77 14.00
CA THR A 256 -9.15 0.35 14.52
C THR A 256 -10.20 -0.09 13.48
N LEU A 257 -9.89 -0.07 12.20
CA LEU A 257 -10.83 -0.47 11.15
C LEU A 257 -10.67 -1.94 10.77
N HIS A 258 -11.80 -2.63 10.57
CA HIS A 258 -11.81 -3.96 9.96
C HIS A 258 -11.30 -3.90 8.50
N PRO A 259 -10.64 -4.95 7.96
CA PRO A 259 -10.13 -4.98 6.59
C PRO A 259 -11.11 -4.47 5.52
N ASP A 260 -12.36 -4.87 5.59
CA ASP A 260 -13.39 -4.40 4.66
C ASP A 260 -13.64 -2.88 4.74
N ALA A 261 -13.60 -2.31 5.94
CA ALA A 261 -13.72 -0.87 6.14
C ALA A 261 -12.47 -0.13 5.66
N GLN A 262 -11.29 -0.76 5.73
CA GLN A 262 -10.04 -0.22 5.18
C GLN A 262 -10.12 -0.13 3.65
N ARG A 263 -10.67 -1.16 2.96
CA ARG A 263 -10.97 -1.12 1.52
C ARG A 263 -12.01 -0.04 1.19
N GLY A 264 -13.06 0.05 1.99
CA GLY A 264 -14.06 1.11 1.88
C GLY A 264 -13.47 2.51 2.03
N LEU A 265 -12.52 2.70 2.96
CA LEU A 265 -11.81 3.96 3.15
C LEU A 265 -10.96 4.33 1.92
N ALA A 266 -10.22 3.37 1.35
CA ALA A 266 -9.46 3.62 0.12
C ALA A 266 -10.38 4.05 -1.04
N TRP A 267 -11.52 3.37 -1.22
CA TRP A 267 -12.55 3.78 -2.20
C TRP A 267 -13.07 5.21 -1.93
N TYR A 268 -13.36 5.54 -0.68
CA TYR A 268 -13.82 6.87 -0.31
C TYR A 268 -12.77 7.94 -0.63
N LEU A 269 -11.50 7.72 -0.28
CA LEU A 269 -10.42 8.66 -0.57
C LEU A 269 -10.25 8.90 -2.07
N MET A 270 -10.34 7.86 -2.90
CA MET A 270 -10.36 8.00 -4.35
C MET A 270 -11.56 8.83 -4.84
N SER A 271 -12.75 8.53 -4.33
CA SER A 271 -13.97 9.22 -4.69
C SER A 271 -13.93 10.70 -4.27
N LEU A 272 -13.41 10.99 -3.08
CA LEU A 272 -13.23 12.33 -2.56
C LEU A 272 -12.22 13.13 -3.40
N SER A 273 -11.07 12.51 -3.70
CA SER A 273 -10.03 13.11 -4.53
C SER A 273 -10.58 13.52 -5.90
N HIS A 274 -11.28 12.60 -6.59
CA HIS A 274 -11.90 12.91 -7.88
C HIS A 274 -12.97 14.02 -7.77
N ARG A 275 -13.84 13.95 -6.78
CA ARG A 275 -14.99 14.86 -6.61
C ARG A 275 -14.55 16.27 -6.28
N ARG A 276 -13.56 16.44 -5.42
CA ARG A 276 -13.12 17.73 -4.88
C ARG A 276 -11.74 18.20 -5.36
N GLY A 277 -11.06 17.40 -6.18
CA GLY A 277 -9.74 17.74 -6.72
C GLY A 277 -8.61 17.69 -5.69
N HIS A 278 -8.74 16.90 -4.62
CA HIS A 278 -7.70 16.77 -3.61
C HIS A 278 -6.55 15.90 -4.11
N GLN A 279 -5.33 16.26 -3.74
CA GLN A 279 -4.21 15.33 -3.67
C GLN A 279 -4.16 14.75 -2.26
N ILE A 280 -4.08 13.42 -2.14
CA ILE A 280 -4.11 12.72 -0.86
C ILE A 280 -2.90 11.81 -0.77
N ILE A 281 -2.12 11.94 0.31
CA ILE A 281 -0.99 11.05 0.59
C ILE A 281 -1.25 10.36 1.93
N VAL A 282 -1.21 9.05 1.93
CA VAL A 282 -1.53 8.20 3.10
C VAL A 282 -0.30 7.42 3.49
N ALA A 283 0.17 7.56 4.73
CA ALA A 283 1.09 6.60 5.34
C ALA A 283 0.28 5.48 5.99
N THR A 284 0.56 4.23 5.64
CA THR A 284 -0.25 3.10 6.07
C THR A 284 0.58 1.83 6.34
N HIS A 285 0.08 1.00 7.25
CA HIS A 285 0.51 -0.38 7.46
C HIS A 285 -0.54 -1.40 6.99
N SER A 286 -1.67 -0.95 6.47
CA SER A 286 -2.77 -1.80 6.00
C SER A 286 -2.50 -2.36 4.61
N SER A 287 -2.51 -3.69 4.48
CA SER A 287 -2.55 -4.37 3.18
C SER A 287 -3.83 -4.04 2.41
N ASP A 288 -4.97 -4.05 3.08
CA ASP A 288 -6.27 -3.85 2.46
C ASP A 288 -6.45 -2.44 1.89
N LEU A 289 -6.02 -1.40 2.62
CA LEU A 289 -6.03 -0.04 2.10
C LEU A 289 -5.04 0.11 0.94
N PHE A 290 -3.81 -0.38 1.13
CA PHE A 290 -2.72 -0.25 0.16
C PHE A 290 -3.03 -0.96 -1.16
N GLU A 291 -3.52 -2.21 -1.09
CA GLU A 291 -3.80 -3.04 -2.26
C GLU A 291 -5.09 -2.67 -3.00
N THR A 292 -5.98 -1.91 -2.35
CA THR A 292 -7.18 -1.36 -2.99
C THR A 292 -6.85 -0.21 -3.96
N LEU A 293 -5.76 0.51 -3.73
CA LEU A 293 -5.27 1.53 -4.66
C LEU A 293 -4.59 0.87 -5.88
N PRO A 294 -4.61 1.51 -7.07
CA PRO A 294 -3.89 0.99 -8.23
C PRO A 294 -2.37 1.02 -8.00
N GLN A 295 -1.63 0.19 -8.72
CA GLN A 295 -0.20 -0.01 -8.49
C GLN A 295 0.62 1.27 -8.65
N GLN A 296 0.27 2.14 -9.59
CA GLN A 296 0.90 3.46 -9.77
C GLN A 296 0.76 4.41 -8.56
N ALA A 297 -0.19 4.12 -7.68
CA ALA A 297 -0.44 4.86 -6.45
C ALA A 297 0.30 4.31 -5.23
N ARG A 298 1.11 3.25 -5.37
CA ARG A 298 1.73 2.54 -4.27
C ARG A 298 3.22 2.83 -4.20
N LEU A 299 3.70 3.33 -3.06
CA LEU A 299 5.10 3.52 -2.76
C LEU A 299 5.49 2.66 -1.55
N LEU A 300 6.64 1.99 -1.62
CA LEU A 300 7.20 1.27 -0.48
C LEU A 300 8.52 1.92 -0.07
N LEU A 301 8.65 2.25 1.21
CA LEU A 301 9.90 2.70 1.81
C LEU A 301 10.59 1.53 2.51
N VAL A 302 11.78 1.19 2.06
CA VAL A 302 12.62 0.13 2.62
C VAL A 302 13.80 0.74 3.34
N ARG A 303 13.91 0.51 4.64
CA ARG A 303 15.07 0.96 5.43
C ARG A 303 16.25 0.03 5.17
N ARG A 304 17.38 0.60 4.79
CA ARG A 304 18.67 -0.09 4.63
C ARG A 304 19.72 0.51 5.55
N PRO A 305 20.85 -0.17 5.80
CA PRO A 305 21.97 0.42 6.53
C PRO A 305 22.49 1.72 5.89
N SER A 306 22.45 1.82 4.56
CA SER A 306 22.88 2.99 3.79
C SER A 306 21.87 4.14 3.74
N GLY A 307 20.62 3.94 4.22
CA GLY A 307 19.57 4.96 4.13
C GLY A 307 18.19 4.36 3.91
N THR A 308 17.29 5.12 3.30
CA THR A 308 15.95 4.68 2.91
C THR A 308 15.85 4.63 1.39
N GLU A 309 15.46 3.48 0.86
CA GLU A 309 15.17 3.26 -0.56
C GLU A 309 13.68 3.36 -0.82
N VAL A 310 13.31 3.85 -2.01
CA VAL A 310 11.92 3.96 -2.46
C VAL A 310 11.68 2.96 -3.59
N ILE A 311 10.70 2.11 -3.42
CA ILE A 311 10.21 1.21 -4.48
C ILE A 311 8.88 1.78 -4.99
N PRO A 312 8.88 2.41 -6.17
CA PRO A 312 7.66 2.89 -6.80
C PRO A 312 6.85 1.73 -7.38
N ARG A 313 5.54 1.93 -7.55
CA ARG A 313 4.62 0.90 -8.05
C ARG A 313 4.76 -0.41 -7.28
N ALA A 314 4.78 -0.30 -5.94
CA ALA A 314 5.06 -1.43 -5.09
C ALA A 314 4.06 -2.58 -5.31
N PRO A 315 4.52 -3.84 -5.23
CA PRO A 315 3.67 -5.02 -5.32
C PRO A 315 2.71 -5.10 -4.12
N LYS A 316 2.04 -6.24 -3.95
CA LYS A 316 1.21 -6.48 -2.76
C LYS A 316 2.04 -6.36 -1.48
N LEU A 317 1.41 -5.93 -0.39
CA LEU A 317 2.12 -5.62 0.85
C LEU A 317 2.79 -6.84 1.50
N ALA A 318 2.26 -8.04 1.26
CA ALA A 318 2.92 -9.28 1.70
C ALA A 318 4.32 -9.39 1.09
N ALA A 319 4.44 -9.23 -0.24
CA ALA A 319 5.72 -9.19 -0.94
C ALA A 319 6.59 -8.01 -0.46
N ALA A 320 5.98 -6.84 -0.25
CA ALA A 320 6.67 -5.67 0.27
C ALA A 320 7.28 -5.89 1.66
N ARG A 321 6.61 -6.64 2.54
CA ARG A 321 7.14 -7.01 3.86
C ARG A 321 8.30 -8.00 3.75
N GLU A 322 8.19 -8.99 2.88
CA GLU A 322 9.29 -9.93 2.59
C GLU A 322 10.50 -9.19 2.02
N LEU A 323 10.29 -8.26 1.07
CA LEU A 323 11.34 -7.40 0.51
C LEU A 323 12.01 -6.51 1.57
N SER A 324 11.23 -5.98 2.51
CA SER A 324 11.78 -5.18 3.62
C SER A 324 12.58 -6.04 4.61
N GLY A 325 12.14 -7.25 4.89
CA GLY A 325 12.86 -8.21 5.73
C GLY A 325 14.15 -8.70 5.08
N PHE A 326 14.13 -8.89 3.76
CA PHE A 326 15.32 -9.26 2.98
C PHE A 326 16.48 -8.27 3.14
N ALA A 327 16.19 -6.97 3.13
CA ALA A 327 17.22 -5.93 3.26
C ALA A 327 18.04 -6.01 4.55
N LEU A 328 17.51 -6.70 5.58
CA LEU A 328 18.18 -6.94 6.87
C LEU A 328 18.91 -8.27 6.93
N ALA A 329 18.59 -9.22 6.06
CA ALA A 329 19.03 -10.61 6.17
C ALA A 329 20.30 -10.94 5.37
N ASN A 330 20.78 -10.04 4.53
CA ASN A 330 21.96 -10.24 3.63
C ASN A 330 21.89 -11.54 2.80
N LYS A 331 20.69 -11.89 2.31
CA LYS A 331 20.42 -13.07 1.50
C LYS A 331 20.35 -12.72 0.01
N VAL A 332 20.35 -13.72 -0.84
CA VAL A 332 20.02 -13.58 -2.26
C VAL A 332 18.52 -13.38 -2.42
N LEU A 333 18.12 -12.39 -3.18
CA LEU A 333 16.72 -12.13 -3.52
C LEU A 333 16.34 -12.85 -4.80
N VAL A 334 15.32 -13.70 -4.74
CA VAL A 334 14.76 -14.36 -5.92
C VAL A 334 13.31 -13.91 -6.08
N LEU A 335 13.03 -13.19 -7.16
CA LEU A 335 11.71 -12.65 -7.45
C LEU A 335 10.98 -13.58 -8.40
N VAL A 336 9.76 -13.96 -8.09
CA VAL A 336 8.91 -14.84 -8.91
C VAL A 336 7.56 -14.18 -9.19
N GLU A 337 6.85 -14.62 -10.22
CA GLU A 337 5.58 -14.00 -10.58
C GLU A 337 4.50 -14.21 -9.52
N ASP A 338 4.32 -15.45 -9.08
CA ASP A 338 3.25 -15.79 -8.15
C ASP A 338 3.64 -16.87 -7.13
N VAL A 339 2.66 -17.26 -6.31
CA VAL A 339 2.86 -18.25 -5.25
C VAL A 339 3.17 -19.63 -5.82
N SER A 340 2.62 -19.99 -6.97
CA SER A 340 2.88 -21.27 -7.63
C SER A 340 4.32 -21.38 -8.09
N GLY A 341 4.83 -20.31 -8.72
CA GLY A 341 6.25 -20.18 -9.08
C GLY A 341 7.15 -20.27 -7.84
N LYS A 342 6.76 -19.62 -6.72
CA LYS A 342 7.50 -19.73 -5.44
C LYS A 342 7.56 -21.16 -4.93
N VAL A 343 6.44 -21.89 -4.90
CA VAL A 343 6.39 -23.29 -4.42
C VAL A 343 7.21 -24.18 -5.32
N PHE A 344 7.03 -24.09 -6.63
CA PHE A 344 7.75 -24.85 -7.64
C PHE A 344 9.27 -24.65 -7.51
N LEU A 345 9.73 -23.40 -7.53
CA LEU A 345 11.14 -23.04 -7.39
C LEU A 345 11.73 -23.47 -6.03
N SER A 346 10.97 -23.27 -4.95
CA SER A 346 11.41 -23.65 -3.60
C SER A 346 11.75 -25.14 -3.50
N GLU A 347 10.95 -25.99 -4.14
CA GLU A 347 11.17 -27.42 -4.13
C GLU A 347 12.36 -27.82 -5.02
N LEU A 348 12.51 -27.20 -6.19
CA LEU A 348 13.69 -27.41 -7.03
C LEU A 348 15.00 -27.03 -6.31
N LEU A 349 15.04 -25.85 -5.68
CA LEU A 349 16.22 -25.40 -4.94
C LEU A 349 16.48 -26.27 -3.71
N ARG A 350 15.44 -26.68 -2.97
CA ARG A 350 15.56 -27.56 -1.82
C ARG A 350 16.17 -28.90 -2.21
N ARG A 351 15.83 -29.42 -3.39
CA ARG A 351 16.27 -30.72 -3.88
C ARG A 351 17.67 -30.69 -4.50
N PHE A 352 17.98 -29.67 -5.29
CA PHE A 352 19.19 -29.63 -6.12
C PHE A 352 20.25 -28.61 -5.66
N ALA A 353 19.88 -27.62 -4.86
CA ALA A 353 20.77 -26.56 -4.36
C ALA A 353 20.40 -26.09 -2.95
N ARG A 354 20.41 -26.99 -1.99
CA ARG A 354 20.01 -26.73 -0.60
C ARG A 354 20.69 -25.51 0.01
N SER A 355 21.98 -25.33 -0.22
CA SER A 355 22.73 -24.15 0.25
C SER A 355 22.16 -22.84 -0.29
N LEU A 356 21.80 -22.79 -1.57
CA LEU A 356 21.18 -21.61 -2.16
C LEU A 356 19.79 -21.40 -1.57
N PHE A 357 18.98 -22.44 -1.41
CA PHE A 357 17.68 -22.37 -0.77
C PHE A 357 17.72 -21.71 0.62
N ASP A 358 18.65 -22.16 1.46
CA ASP A 358 18.79 -21.66 2.83
C ASP A 358 19.30 -20.21 2.88
N ASN A 359 20.00 -19.77 1.83
CA ASN A 359 20.58 -18.43 1.70
C ASN A 359 19.82 -17.49 0.74
N CYS A 360 18.64 -17.87 0.25
CA CYS A 360 17.81 -16.99 -0.56
C CYS A 360 16.48 -16.62 0.11
N SER A 361 15.85 -15.57 -0.41
CA SER A 361 14.48 -15.20 -0.12
C SER A 361 13.69 -15.19 -1.42
N ILE A 362 12.73 -16.10 -1.57
CA ILE A 362 11.90 -16.23 -2.77
C ILE A 362 10.60 -15.46 -2.54
N VAL A 363 10.40 -14.38 -3.32
CA VAL A 363 9.32 -13.43 -3.12
C VAL A 363 8.42 -13.35 -4.36
N PRO A 364 7.13 -13.71 -4.26
CA PRO A 364 6.18 -13.52 -5.34
C PRO A 364 5.77 -12.04 -5.46
N VAL A 365 5.97 -11.43 -6.64
CA VAL A 365 5.79 -9.99 -6.84
C VAL A 365 4.58 -9.60 -7.69
N GLY A 366 3.96 -10.54 -8.42
CA GLY A 366 2.65 -10.35 -9.05
C GLY A 366 2.57 -10.69 -10.53
N ASN A 367 3.49 -10.22 -11.35
CA ASN A 367 3.50 -10.45 -12.80
C ASN A 367 4.91 -10.31 -13.38
N THR A 368 5.06 -10.68 -14.65
CA THR A 368 6.31 -10.63 -15.40
C THR A 368 7.00 -9.27 -15.39
N ASP A 369 6.22 -8.19 -15.60
CA ASP A 369 6.76 -6.82 -15.63
C ASP A 369 7.30 -6.41 -14.26
N ASP A 370 6.65 -6.84 -13.18
CA ASP A 370 7.11 -6.58 -11.82
C ASP A 370 8.37 -7.38 -11.49
N VAL A 371 8.47 -8.62 -11.93
CA VAL A 371 9.71 -9.41 -11.79
C VAL A 371 10.88 -8.68 -12.45
N TYR A 372 10.71 -8.26 -13.70
CA TYR A 372 11.75 -7.53 -14.43
C TYR A 372 12.15 -6.22 -13.75
N ARG A 373 11.16 -5.36 -13.49
CA ARG A 373 11.37 -4.03 -12.90
C ARG A 373 12.03 -4.09 -11.52
N LEU A 374 11.55 -4.97 -10.65
CA LEU A 374 12.09 -5.10 -9.29
C LEU A 374 13.46 -5.75 -9.29
N THR A 375 13.71 -6.75 -10.14
CA THR A 375 15.07 -7.33 -10.29
C THR A 375 16.07 -6.25 -10.66
N ALA A 376 15.77 -5.43 -11.68
CA ALA A 376 16.62 -4.32 -12.07
C ALA A 376 16.84 -3.33 -10.91
N THR A 377 15.75 -2.90 -10.25
CA THR A 377 15.82 -1.96 -9.12
C THR A 377 16.73 -2.47 -7.99
N PHE A 378 16.62 -3.75 -7.61
CA PHE A 378 17.45 -4.30 -6.54
C PHE A 378 18.90 -4.51 -6.96
N ARG A 379 19.16 -4.91 -8.21
CA ARG A 379 20.53 -5.03 -8.75
C ARG A 379 21.22 -3.68 -8.83
N ASP A 380 20.54 -2.65 -9.33
CA ASP A 380 21.05 -1.27 -9.38
C ASP A 380 21.34 -0.73 -7.97
N GLY A 381 20.56 -1.15 -6.98
CA GLY A 381 20.79 -0.88 -5.56
C GLY A 381 21.91 -1.72 -4.91
N GLY A 382 22.65 -2.51 -5.68
CA GLY A 382 23.76 -3.34 -5.19
C GLY A 382 23.36 -4.63 -4.47
N CYS A 383 22.09 -5.07 -4.62
CA CYS A 383 21.65 -6.35 -4.07
C CYS A 383 21.88 -7.49 -5.03
N LYS A 384 22.23 -8.67 -4.50
CA LYS A 384 22.19 -9.90 -5.29
C LYS A 384 20.74 -10.29 -5.54
N ALA A 385 20.21 -9.99 -6.73
CA ALA A 385 18.82 -10.26 -7.09
C ALA A 385 18.74 -11.00 -8.44
N VAL A 386 17.81 -11.97 -8.51
CA VAL A 386 17.51 -12.76 -9.70
C VAL A 386 15.98 -12.80 -9.87
N GLY A 387 15.49 -12.59 -11.09
CA GLY A 387 14.09 -12.71 -11.44
C GLY A 387 13.81 -14.03 -12.14
N ILE A 388 12.72 -14.69 -11.76
CA ILE A 388 12.28 -15.95 -12.37
C ILE A 388 10.86 -15.77 -12.88
N ARG A 389 10.66 -16.03 -14.16
CA ARG A 389 9.37 -15.90 -14.87
C ARG A 389 8.83 -17.26 -15.29
N ASP A 390 7.59 -17.27 -15.73
CA ASP A 390 6.99 -18.43 -16.37
C ASP A 390 7.70 -18.73 -17.72
N PRO A 391 7.67 -19.98 -18.22
CA PRO A 391 8.50 -20.41 -19.35
C PRO A 391 8.21 -19.76 -20.71
N ASP A 392 7.06 -19.09 -20.87
CA ASP A 392 6.57 -18.56 -22.13
C ASP A 392 7.31 -17.31 -22.67
N ILE A 393 8.16 -16.66 -21.85
CA ILE A 393 8.79 -15.39 -22.19
C ILE A 393 10.29 -15.53 -22.54
N GLY A 394 10.95 -16.54 -22.01
CA GLY A 394 12.37 -16.81 -22.22
C GLY A 394 13.32 -16.06 -21.28
N ASP A 395 14.61 -16.35 -21.40
CA ASP A 395 15.67 -15.86 -20.50
C ASP A 395 16.25 -14.53 -20.98
N GLU A 396 16.61 -13.67 -20.02
CA GLU A 396 17.39 -12.44 -20.19
C GLU A 396 18.56 -12.41 -19.19
N PRO A 397 19.60 -13.21 -19.37
CA PRO A 397 20.66 -13.38 -18.37
C PRO A 397 21.40 -12.08 -18.02
N ALA A 398 21.54 -11.15 -18.97
CA ALA A 398 22.15 -9.84 -18.74
C ALA A 398 21.36 -9.00 -17.72
N ALA A 399 20.03 -9.12 -17.72
CA ALA A 399 19.14 -8.50 -16.74
C ALA A 399 19.03 -9.31 -15.44
N GLY A 400 19.59 -10.51 -15.37
CA GLY A 400 19.43 -11.46 -14.26
C GLY A 400 18.05 -12.10 -14.23
N ILE A 401 17.40 -12.28 -15.38
CA ILE A 401 16.07 -12.84 -15.53
C ILE A 401 16.15 -14.21 -16.21
N PHE A 402 15.47 -15.19 -15.63
CA PHE A 402 15.43 -16.56 -16.11
C PHE A 402 13.98 -17.09 -16.11
N SER A 403 13.73 -18.11 -16.89
CA SER A 403 12.43 -18.77 -17.00
C SER A 403 12.42 -20.09 -16.24
N LEU A 404 11.32 -20.42 -15.58
CA LEU A 404 11.15 -21.75 -14.98
C LEU A 404 11.29 -22.85 -16.02
N PRO A 405 11.75 -24.05 -15.65
CA PRO A 405 11.84 -25.17 -16.57
C PRO A 405 10.45 -25.65 -17.00
N GLY A 406 10.37 -26.20 -18.21
CA GLY A 406 9.13 -26.64 -18.83
C GLY A 406 8.67 -25.73 -19.96
N ASN A 407 7.45 -25.94 -20.44
CA ASN A 407 6.87 -25.23 -21.57
C ASN A 407 5.54 -24.52 -21.27
N ALA A 408 5.15 -24.46 -20.03
CA ALA A 408 3.94 -23.78 -19.54
C ALA A 408 4.09 -23.36 -18.09
N ALA A 409 3.18 -22.52 -17.61
CA ALA A 409 3.12 -22.12 -16.20
C ALA A 409 3.07 -23.35 -15.26
N PRO A 410 3.66 -23.27 -14.05
CA PRO A 410 3.81 -24.40 -13.13
C PRO A 410 2.53 -25.20 -12.89
N GLU A 411 1.40 -24.55 -12.68
CA GLU A 411 0.13 -25.24 -12.46
C GLU A 411 -0.33 -26.00 -13.69
N SER A 412 -0.08 -25.48 -14.88
CA SER A 412 -0.46 -26.13 -16.14
C SER A 412 0.41 -27.34 -16.42
N LEU A 413 1.72 -27.26 -16.14
CA LEU A 413 2.65 -28.39 -16.21
C LEU A 413 2.26 -29.52 -15.27
N LEU A 414 1.97 -29.17 -14.01
CA LEU A 414 1.66 -30.15 -12.97
C LEU A 414 0.32 -30.83 -13.18
N LEU A 415 -0.66 -30.14 -13.80
CA LEU A 415 -2.00 -30.67 -14.13
C LEU A 415 -2.07 -31.27 -15.53
N ASP A 416 -0.95 -31.39 -16.25
CA ASP A 416 -0.95 -32.13 -17.53
C ASP A 416 -1.37 -33.58 -17.36
N ALA A 417 -2.13 -34.10 -18.33
CA ALA A 417 -2.69 -35.44 -18.25
C ALA A 417 -1.61 -36.54 -18.08
N LYS A 418 -0.44 -36.36 -18.71
CA LYS A 418 0.69 -37.30 -18.58
C LYS A 418 1.26 -37.25 -17.14
N ASN A 419 1.37 -36.06 -16.57
CA ASN A 419 1.87 -35.88 -15.20
C ASN A 419 0.88 -36.43 -14.16
N ILE A 420 -0.43 -36.22 -14.37
CA ILE A 420 -1.48 -36.80 -13.51
C ILE A 420 -1.40 -38.33 -13.55
N ALA A 421 -1.26 -38.94 -14.73
CA ALA A 421 -1.12 -40.39 -14.87
C ALA A 421 0.18 -40.93 -14.22
N ALA A 422 1.28 -40.20 -14.36
CA ALA A 422 2.55 -40.51 -13.70
C ALA A 422 2.43 -40.40 -12.17
N CYS A 423 1.74 -39.39 -11.67
CA CYS A 423 1.46 -39.19 -10.25
C CYS A 423 0.59 -40.33 -9.69
N GLU A 424 -0.47 -40.75 -10.40
CA GLU A 424 -1.30 -41.91 -10.05
C GLU A 424 -0.48 -43.19 -9.89
N ALA A 425 0.46 -43.41 -10.81
CA ALA A 425 1.28 -44.60 -10.81
C ALA A 425 2.38 -44.62 -9.71
N THR A 426 2.74 -43.47 -9.13
CA THR A 426 3.99 -43.33 -8.36
C THR A 426 3.88 -42.67 -7.01
N THR A 427 3.08 -41.63 -6.87
CA THR A 427 3.12 -40.74 -5.71
C THR A 427 1.79 -40.56 -5.00
N LEU A 428 0.65 -40.65 -5.72
CA LEU A 428 -0.66 -40.33 -5.15
C LEU A 428 -1.80 -41.12 -5.82
N ASN A 429 -2.24 -42.21 -5.24
CA ASN A 429 -3.35 -43.05 -5.70
C ASN A 429 -4.67 -42.27 -5.70
N GLY A 430 -5.50 -42.45 -6.74
CA GLY A 430 -6.83 -41.84 -6.86
C GLY A 430 -6.80 -40.41 -7.42
N VAL A 431 -5.62 -39.87 -7.76
CA VAL A 431 -5.50 -38.49 -8.27
C VAL A 431 -6.17 -38.32 -9.64
N SER A 432 -6.15 -39.33 -10.49
CA SER A 432 -6.80 -39.27 -11.84
C SER A 432 -8.30 -39.11 -11.71
N ALA A 433 -8.95 -39.91 -10.88
CA ALA A 433 -10.39 -39.79 -10.64
C ALA A 433 -10.79 -38.47 -9.98
N ALA A 434 -10.00 -38.00 -9.02
CA ALA A 434 -10.19 -36.71 -8.37
C ALA A 434 -9.98 -35.55 -9.35
N PHE A 435 -9.04 -35.67 -10.28
CA PHE A 435 -8.78 -34.67 -11.30
C PHE A 435 -9.95 -34.52 -12.29
N ASP A 436 -10.57 -35.62 -12.70
CA ASP A 436 -11.76 -35.55 -13.56
C ASP A 436 -12.92 -34.82 -12.88
N ILE A 437 -13.09 -35.01 -11.58
CA ILE A 437 -14.08 -34.27 -10.77
C ILE A 437 -13.69 -32.79 -10.67
N ALA A 438 -12.42 -32.49 -10.36
CA ALA A 438 -11.93 -31.14 -10.16
C ALA A 438 -11.97 -30.29 -11.43
N ARG A 439 -11.93 -30.89 -12.63
CA ARG A 439 -12.07 -30.19 -13.93
C ARG A 439 -13.35 -29.37 -14.03
N ALA A 440 -14.42 -29.76 -13.36
CA ALA A 440 -15.64 -28.99 -13.32
C ALA A 440 -15.48 -27.58 -12.73
N ALA A 441 -14.54 -27.39 -11.80
CA ALA A 441 -14.22 -26.08 -11.22
C ALA A 441 -13.61 -25.08 -12.24
N GLY A 442 -13.06 -25.61 -13.33
CA GLY A 442 -12.49 -24.82 -14.43
C GLY A 442 -13.47 -24.47 -15.55
N HIS A 443 -14.76 -24.80 -15.41
CA HIS A 443 -15.74 -24.59 -16.47
C HIS A 443 -15.79 -23.11 -16.92
N GLY A 444 -15.67 -22.88 -18.24
CA GLY A 444 -15.63 -21.52 -18.82
C GLY A 444 -14.31 -20.78 -18.68
N LYS A 445 -13.25 -21.42 -18.18
CA LYS A 445 -11.90 -20.85 -18.07
C LYS A 445 -10.94 -21.51 -19.06
N ALA A 446 -9.86 -20.82 -19.41
CA ALA A 446 -8.82 -21.31 -20.32
C ALA A 446 -7.42 -20.93 -19.82
N GLY A 447 -6.37 -21.62 -20.29
CA GLY A 447 -4.97 -21.36 -19.95
C GLY A 447 -4.69 -21.47 -18.46
N SER A 448 -3.82 -20.60 -17.93
CA SER A 448 -3.42 -20.59 -16.52
C SER A 448 -4.61 -20.36 -15.56
N ALA A 449 -5.63 -19.60 -15.97
CA ALA A 449 -6.84 -19.39 -15.16
C ALA A 449 -7.64 -20.68 -14.94
N LEU A 450 -7.61 -21.61 -15.92
CA LEU A 450 -8.18 -22.95 -15.79
C LEU A 450 -7.43 -23.74 -14.73
N SER A 451 -6.11 -23.82 -14.83
CA SER A 451 -5.26 -24.59 -13.91
C SER A 451 -5.31 -24.04 -12.48
N LYS A 452 -5.33 -22.71 -12.32
CA LYS A 452 -5.50 -22.03 -11.03
C LYS A 452 -6.85 -22.31 -10.36
N ALA A 453 -7.90 -22.62 -11.14
CA ALA A 453 -9.19 -23.02 -10.59
C ALA A 453 -9.24 -24.53 -10.22
N ILE A 454 -8.57 -25.38 -11.01
CA ILE A 454 -8.57 -26.83 -10.81
C ILE A 454 -7.71 -27.22 -9.59
N MET A 455 -6.55 -26.62 -9.39
CA MET A 455 -5.59 -26.99 -8.34
C MET A 455 -6.22 -27.03 -6.93
N PRO A 456 -6.91 -25.99 -6.43
CA PRO A 456 -7.57 -26.02 -5.12
C PRO A 456 -8.71 -27.06 -5.06
N ALA A 457 -9.46 -27.23 -6.15
CA ALA A 457 -10.54 -28.20 -6.20
C ALA A 457 -10.02 -29.63 -6.14
N LEU A 458 -8.90 -29.93 -6.82
CA LEU A 458 -8.22 -31.21 -6.77
C LEU A 458 -7.64 -31.49 -5.37
N ALA A 459 -7.01 -30.48 -4.75
CA ALA A 459 -6.51 -30.61 -3.37
C ALA A 459 -7.64 -30.95 -2.40
N SER A 460 -8.77 -30.25 -2.50
CA SER A 460 -9.95 -30.54 -1.69
C SER A 460 -10.51 -31.93 -1.93
N ALA A 461 -10.61 -32.38 -3.19
CA ALA A 461 -11.09 -33.72 -3.56
C ALA A 461 -10.19 -34.83 -3.03
N MET A 462 -8.88 -34.57 -2.92
CA MET A 462 -7.88 -35.50 -2.36
C MET A 462 -7.74 -35.39 -0.85
N GLY A 463 -8.41 -34.43 -0.18
CA GLY A 463 -8.23 -34.18 1.26
C GLY A 463 -6.82 -33.70 1.65
N LEU A 464 -6.15 -33.01 0.73
CA LEU A 464 -4.79 -32.49 0.90
C LEU A 464 -4.79 -30.95 0.92
N GLU A 465 -3.79 -30.38 1.62
CA GLU A 465 -3.46 -28.96 1.45
C GLU A 465 -2.88 -28.74 0.05
N PRO A 466 -3.17 -27.60 -0.62
CA PRO A 466 -2.69 -27.29 -1.98
C PRO A 466 -1.17 -27.45 -2.15
N GLU A 467 -0.39 -27.07 -1.15
CA GLU A 467 1.08 -27.20 -1.15
C GLU A 467 1.52 -28.66 -1.20
N ARG A 468 0.90 -29.52 -0.40
CA ARG A 468 1.19 -30.96 -0.40
C ARG A 468 0.82 -31.65 -1.70
N LEU A 469 -0.29 -31.24 -2.32
CA LEU A 469 -0.65 -31.73 -3.64
C LEU A 469 0.40 -31.31 -4.69
N THR A 470 0.81 -30.03 -4.66
CA THR A 470 1.86 -29.50 -5.55
C THR A 470 3.15 -30.29 -5.40
N ASP A 471 3.60 -30.58 -4.18
CA ASP A 471 4.79 -31.41 -3.94
C ASP A 471 4.70 -32.80 -4.57
N ARG A 472 3.55 -33.47 -4.46
CA ARG A 472 3.34 -34.81 -5.05
C ARG A 472 3.32 -34.80 -6.57
N LEU A 473 2.66 -33.82 -7.15
CA LEU A 473 2.61 -33.62 -8.61
C LEU A 473 3.99 -33.27 -9.16
N LEU A 474 4.74 -32.43 -8.46
CA LEU A 474 6.11 -32.04 -8.83
C LEU A 474 7.07 -33.22 -8.73
N GLU A 475 6.93 -34.07 -7.69
CA GLU A 475 7.73 -35.29 -7.55
C GLU A 475 7.52 -36.22 -8.76
N ALA A 476 6.29 -36.36 -9.24
CA ALA A 476 6.00 -37.14 -10.43
C ALA A 476 6.61 -36.52 -11.68
N TRP A 477 6.50 -35.20 -11.86
CA TRP A 477 7.07 -34.46 -12.99
C TRP A 477 8.60 -34.58 -13.04
N LEU A 478 9.27 -34.48 -11.92
CA LEU A 478 10.72 -34.57 -11.82
C LEU A 478 11.29 -35.94 -12.22
N ARG A 479 10.49 -37.01 -12.17
CA ARG A 479 10.96 -38.34 -12.63
C ARG A 479 11.31 -38.38 -14.11
N THR A 480 10.71 -37.51 -14.90
CA THR A 480 10.93 -37.42 -16.36
C THR A 480 11.68 -36.15 -16.80
N HIS A 481 11.83 -35.15 -15.90
CA HIS A 481 12.43 -33.85 -16.21
C HIS A 481 13.56 -33.49 -15.24
N GLU A 482 14.19 -34.48 -14.60
CA GLU A 482 15.23 -34.22 -13.59
C GLU A 482 16.43 -33.49 -14.16
N ASP A 483 16.89 -33.86 -15.37
CA ASP A 483 18.05 -33.22 -16.00
C ASP A 483 17.78 -31.75 -16.34
N GLU A 484 16.59 -31.44 -16.86
CA GLU A 484 16.15 -30.09 -17.17
C GLU A 484 16.07 -29.23 -15.89
N ALA A 485 15.44 -29.75 -14.84
CA ALA A 485 15.33 -29.09 -13.55
C ALA A 485 16.71 -28.85 -12.92
N ARG A 486 17.62 -29.81 -13.00
CA ARG A 486 18.99 -29.69 -12.48
C ARG A 486 19.79 -28.64 -13.25
N GLN A 487 19.68 -28.62 -14.57
CA GLN A 487 20.37 -27.63 -15.42
C GLN A 487 19.87 -26.22 -15.12
N PHE A 488 18.57 -26.05 -14.97
CA PHE A 488 17.98 -24.76 -14.56
C PHE A 488 18.53 -24.28 -13.21
N VAL A 489 18.54 -25.14 -12.18
CA VAL A 489 19.08 -24.78 -10.86
C VAL A 489 20.55 -24.40 -10.91
N LEU A 490 21.36 -25.10 -11.72
CA LEU A 490 22.77 -24.74 -11.93
C LEU A 490 22.94 -23.37 -12.58
N THR A 491 22.07 -23.03 -13.55
CA THR A 491 22.09 -21.70 -14.20
C THR A 491 21.78 -20.60 -13.18
N ILE A 492 20.77 -20.80 -12.33
CA ILE A 492 20.43 -19.82 -11.26
C ILE A 492 21.58 -19.69 -10.26
N GLN A 493 22.21 -20.78 -9.87
CA GLN A 493 23.33 -20.77 -8.92
C GLN A 493 24.50 -19.97 -9.49
N GLN A 494 24.87 -20.17 -10.76
CA GLN A 494 25.90 -19.40 -11.45
C GLN A 494 25.56 -17.90 -11.54
N ALA A 495 24.31 -17.57 -11.79
CA ALA A 495 23.84 -16.18 -11.88
C ALA A 495 23.87 -15.44 -10.53
N VAL A 496 23.80 -16.17 -9.43
CA VAL A 496 23.89 -15.62 -8.06
C VAL A 496 25.33 -15.47 -7.60
N ASP A 497 26.22 -16.34 -8.06
CA ASP A 497 27.63 -16.35 -7.66
C ASP A 497 28.46 -15.29 -8.42
N ASN A 498 28.00 -14.89 -9.62
CA ASN A 498 28.54 -13.79 -10.42
C ASN A 498 27.97 -12.43 -9.99
#